data_8a1736ee8220b188ce1178ee5e27c497
#
_entry.id   8a1736ee8220b188ce1178ee5e27c497
#
_cell.length_a   1.000
_cell.length_b   1.000
_cell.length_c   1.000
_cell.angle_alpha   90.00
_cell.angle_beta   90.00
_cell.angle_gamma   90.00
#
_symmetry.space_group_name_H-M   'P 1'
#
loop_
_entity.id
_entity.type
_entity.pdbx_description
1 polymer ?
#
loop_
_entity_poly.entity_id
_entity_poly.type
_entity_poly.pdbx_seq_one_letter_code
_entity_poly.pdbx_strand_id
1 'polypeptide(L)'
;MVLRIAVVGPDRAAGERVVRRLHKDLECIASVVPSGHRFAVRSARPQLFVIDYRTSGALALCSKVAGEGALVVVINLPKDQPSAVNALAAGARGVVCRGAGVDQIVGAVRTVRDGKLWAPRDAVAATWAKIKEEVSAGRAARAALVERLSRREQEVLRQTAAGLANKEVAARLAISEATVKVHLTHIFQKLGVRGRGELVAAYYGVRR
;
A
#
# COMPACT_ATOMS: atom_id res chain seq x y z
N MET A 1 2.91 -26.24 5.92
CA MET A 1 2.64 -25.17 6.93
C MET A 1 1.18 -24.82 6.83
N VAL A 2 0.39 -24.97 7.91
CA VAL A 2 -1.07 -24.72 7.89
C VAL A 2 -1.35 -23.23 7.72
N LEU A 3 -2.18 -22.88 6.75
CA LEU A 3 -2.56 -21.48 6.45
C LEU A 3 -3.39 -20.88 7.60
N ARG A 4 -3.01 -19.71 8.08
CA ARG A 4 -3.77 -18.98 9.12
C ARG A 4 -4.53 -17.83 8.50
N ILE A 5 -5.85 -17.80 8.76
CA ILE A 5 -6.78 -16.84 8.18
C ILE A 5 -7.48 -16.06 9.29
N ALA A 6 -7.48 -14.73 9.21
CA ALA A 6 -8.30 -13.88 10.05
C ALA A 6 -9.49 -13.35 9.24
N VAL A 7 -10.70 -13.54 9.76
CA VAL A 7 -11.93 -12.99 9.20
C VAL A 7 -12.35 -11.79 10.05
N VAL A 8 -12.32 -10.60 9.47
CA VAL A 8 -12.60 -9.32 10.15
C VAL A 8 -13.89 -8.74 9.62
N GLY A 9 -14.85 -8.48 10.48
CA GLY A 9 -16.13 -7.93 10.07
C GLY A 9 -16.99 -7.46 11.23
N PRO A 10 -18.01 -6.62 10.96
CA PRO A 10 -18.93 -6.11 11.96
C PRO A 10 -19.97 -7.18 12.40
N ASP A 11 -20.22 -8.17 11.55
CA ASP A 11 -21.18 -9.25 11.79
C ASP A 11 -20.44 -10.55 12.13
N ARG A 12 -20.41 -10.89 13.42
CA ARG A 12 -19.75 -12.08 13.93
C ARG A 12 -20.34 -13.38 13.35
N ALA A 13 -21.68 -13.46 13.25
CA ALA A 13 -22.34 -14.66 12.75
C ALA A 13 -22.04 -14.91 11.27
N ALA A 14 -21.96 -13.83 10.46
CA ALA A 14 -21.50 -13.92 9.08
C ALA A 14 -20.04 -14.39 9.01
N GLY A 15 -19.17 -13.85 9.85
CA GLY A 15 -17.76 -14.26 9.93
C GLY A 15 -17.63 -15.75 10.30
N GLU A 16 -18.39 -16.22 11.27
CA GLU A 16 -18.38 -17.63 11.69
C GLU A 16 -18.87 -18.58 10.59
N ARG A 17 -19.84 -18.15 9.75
CA ARG A 17 -20.26 -18.94 8.57
C ARG A 17 -19.10 -19.09 7.57
N VAL A 18 -18.37 -18.02 7.32
CA VAL A 18 -17.18 -18.04 6.44
C VAL A 18 -16.12 -18.96 7.03
N VAL A 19 -15.81 -18.83 8.31
CA VAL A 19 -14.81 -19.67 9.01
C VAL A 19 -15.15 -21.14 8.93
N ARG A 20 -16.41 -21.53 9.23
CA ARG A 20 -16.85 -22.93 9.12
C ARG A 20 -16.67 -23.49 7.71
N ARG A 21 -16.96 -22.68 6.70
CA ARG A 21 -16.82 -23.12 5.31
C ARG A 21 -15.33 -23.21 4.91
N LEU A 22 -14.50 -22.27 5.36
CA LEU A 22 -13.05 -22.34 5.14
C LEU A 22 -12.44 -23.61 5.75
N HIS A 23 -12.81 -23.97 6.98
CA HIS A 23 -12.35 -25.21 7.62
C HIS A 23 -12.78 -26.47 6.88
N LYS A 24 -13.96 -26.46 6.24
CA LYS A 24 -14.45 -27.60 5.45
C LYS A 24 -13.69 -27.80 4.15
N ASP A 25 -13.33 -26.70 3.49
CA ASP A 25 -12.83 -26.69 2.11
C ASP A 25 -11.32 -26.50 1.98
N LEU A 26 -10.66 -26.07 3.07
CA LEU A 26 -9.23 -25.77 3.10
C LEU A 26 -8.60 -26.27 4.40
N GLU A 27 -7.39 -26.82 4.30
CA GLU A 27 -6.55 -27.10 5.48
C GLU A 27 -6.01 -25.79 6.06
N CYS A 28 -6.80 -25.13 6.90
CA CYS A 28 -6.46 -23.85 7.49
C CYS A 28 -6.90 -23.73 8.95
N ILE A 29 -6.30 -22.78 9.67
CA ILE A 29 -6.77 -22.28 10.95
C ILE A 29 -7.40 -20.93 10.70
N ALA A 30 -8.72 -20.85 10.73
CA ALA A 30 -9.45 -19.61 10.53
C ALA A 30 -10.15 -19.16 11.82
N SER A 31 -10.16 -17.87 12.10
CA SER A 31 -10.84 -17.28 13.25
C SER A 31 -11.49 -15.94 12.90
N VAL A 32 -12.61 -15.65 13.59
CA VAL A 32 -13.25 -14.34 13.51
C VAL A 32 -12.54 -13.38 14.47
N VAL A 33 -12.17 -12.22 13.96
CA VAL A 33 -11.57 -11.14 14.75
C VAL A 33 -12.53 -9.96 14.77
N PRO A 34 -12.96 -9.49 15.95
CA PRO A 34 -13.84 -8.33 16.05
C PRO A 34 -13.18 -7.07 15.46
N SER A 35 -13.98 -6.23 14.78
CA SER A 35 -13.56 -4.91 14.32
C SER A 35 -13.20 -4.05 15.52
N GLY A 36 -11.99 -3.48 15.54
CA GLY A 36 -11.52 -2.61 16.63
C GLY A 36 -10.47 -3.21 17.57
N HIS A 37 -10.18 -4.49 17.49
CA HIS A 37 -9.06 -5.08 18.22
C HIS A 37 -7.73 -4.64 17.58
N ARG A 38 -6.84 -4.05 18.39
CA ARG A 38 -5.43 -3.96 18.02
C ARG A 38 -4.92 -5.39 17.83
N PHE A 39 -4.46 -5.71 16.63
CA PHE A 39 -3.85 -7.01 16.34
C PHE A 39 -2.57 -7.20 17.16
N ALA A 40 -2.71 -7.41 18.47
CA ALA A 40 -1.66 -7.89 19.35
C ALA A 40 -1.64 -9.42 19.28
N VAL A 41 -1.41 -9.97 18.09
CA VAL A 41 -1.24 -11.43 17.96
C VAL A 41 0.21 -11.77 18.28
N ARG A 42 0.47 -12.02 19.54
CA ARG A 42 1.79 -12.39 20.07
C ARG A 42 2.27 -13.80 19.65
N SER A 43 1.47 -14.65 19.03
CA SER A 43 1.91 -16.03 18.76
C SER A 43 1.59 -16.65 17.39
N ALA A 44 0.81 -16.02 16.54
CA ALA A 44 0.56 -16.55 15.19
C ALA A 44 -0.02 -15.50 14.24
N ARG A 45 0.83 -14.72 13.56
CA ARG A 45 0.38 -13.74 12.56
C ARG A 45 -0.44 -14.44 11.47
N PRO A 46 -1.68 -13.99 11.17
CA PRO A 46 -2.42 -14.48 10.03
C PRO A 46 -1.66 -14.19 8.73
N GLN A 47 -1.66 -15.15 7.82
CA GLN A 47 -1.02 -15.01 6.50
C GLN A 47 -2.01 -14.48 5.47
N LEU A 48 -3.32 -14.65 5.74
CA LEU A 48 -4.40 -14.17 4.91
C LEU A 48 -5.49 -13.52 5.76
N PHE A 49 -5.97 -12.38 5.30
CA PHE A 49 -7.09 -11.65 5.90
C PHE A 49 -8.29 -11.65 4.97
N VAL A 50 -9.46 -11.97 5.49
CA VAL A 50 -10.75 -11.72 4.85
C VAL A 50 -11.36 -10.53 5.57
N ILE A 51 -11.43 -9.38 4.92
CA ILE A 51 -11.88 -8.12 5.52
C ILE A 51 -13.24 -7.75 4.93
N ASP A 52 -14.25 -7.62 5.78
CA ASP A 52 -15.54 -7.09 5.35
C ASP A 52 -15.44 -5.57 5.12
N TYR A 53 -15.78 -5.11 3.91
CA TYR A 53 -15.73 -3.71 3.52
C TYR A 53 -16.58 -2.78 4.42
N ARG A 54 -17.62 -3.31 5.06
CA ARG A 54 -18.48 -2.59 6.01
C ARG A 54 -17.78 -2.28 7.34
N THR A 55 -16.62 -2.86 7.59
CA THR A 55 -15.80 -2.56 8.77
C THR A 55 -15.28 -1.13 8.68
N SER A 56 -15.43 -0.34 9.76
CA SER A 56 -14.83 0.99 9.81
C SER A 56 -13.32 0.89 9.59
N GLY A 57 -12.80 1.67 8.64
CA GLY A 57 -11.38 1.65 8.29
C GLY A 57 -10.91 0.40 7.52
N ALA A 58 -11.82 -0.35 6.87
CA ALA A 58 -11.50 -1.58 6.14
C ALA A 58 -10.33 -1.43 5.15
N LEU A 59 -10.30 -0.35 4.35
CA LEU A 59 -9.23 -0.10 3.39
C LEU A 59 -7.90 0.27 4.06
N ALA A 60 -7.94 1.02 5.16
CA ALA A 60 -6.74 1.34 5.94
C ALA A 60 -6.14 0.07 6.58
N LEU A 61 -7.00 -0.81 7.11
CA LEU A 61 -6.57 -2.12 7.60
C LEU A 61 -5.99 -2.97 6.47
N CYS A 62 -6.65 -3.01 5.31
CA CYS A 62 -6.17 -3.72 4.11
C CYS A 62 -4.75 -3.27 3.74
N SER A 63 -4.54 -1.94 3.59
CA SER A 63 -3.24 -1.37 3.24
C SER A 63 -2.17 -1.71 4.28
N LYS A 64 -2.50 -1.64 5.56
CA LYS A 64 -1.57 -1.97 6.65
C LYS A 64 -1.11 -3.42 6.58
N VAL A 65 -2.05 -4.39 6.56
CA VAL A 65 -1.69 -5.81 6.62
C VAL A 65 -1.07 -6.30 5.31
N ALA A 66 -1.48 -5.75 4.17
CA ALA A 66 -0.84 -6.01 2.88
C ALA A 66 0.61 -5.48 2.83
N GLY A 67 0.86 -4.30 3.39
CA GLY A 67 2.21 -3.73 3.56
C GLY A 67 3.10 -4.57 4.49
N GLU A 68 2.51 -5.34 5.41
CA GLU A 68 3.20 -6.32 6.27
C GLU A 68 3.40 -7.69 5.58
N GLY A 69 3.00 -7.82 4.31
CA GLY A 69 3.17 -9.03 3.49
C GLY A 69 2.03 -10.05 3.58
N ALA A 70 0.92 -9.73 4.25
CA ALA A 70 -0.23 -10.62 4.32
C ALA A 70 -1.05 -10.57 3.01
N LEU A 71 -1.67 -11.70 2.66
CA LEU A 71 -2.65 -11.77 1.58
C LEU A 71 -4.00 -11.21 2.06
N VAL A 72 -4.70 -10.45 1.21
CA VAL A 72 -5.97 -9.84 1.60
C VAL A 72 -7.07 -10.12 0.58
N VAL A 73 -8.22 -10.57 1.09
CA VAL A 73 -9.49 -10.66 0.36
C VAL A 73 -10.48 -9.70 1.02
N VAL A 74 -10.98 -8.71 0.27
CA VAL A 74 -12.01 -7.79 0.75
C VAL A 74 -13.37 -8.28 0.24
N ILE A 75 -14.33 -8.40 1.14
CA ILE A 75 -15.67 -8.93 0.85
C ILE A 75 -16.76 -7.86 1.09
N ASN A 76 -17.96 -8.11 0.61
CA ASN A 76 -19.11 -7.21 0.75
C ASN A 76 -18.92 -5.82 0.14
N LEU A 77 -18.06 -5.68 -0.89
CA LEU A 77 -17.91 -4.42 -1.60
C LEU A 77 -19.20 -4.04 -2.35
N PRO A 78 -19.48 -2.74 -2.50
CA PRO A 78 -20.47 -2.28 -3.47
C PRO A 78 -20.18 -2.85 -4.86
N LYS A 79 -21.24 -3.04 -5.67
CA LYS A 79 -21.09 -3.50 -7.07
C LYS A 79 -20.74 -2.34 -7.99
N ASP A 80 -19.70 -1.59 -7.63
CA ASP A 80 -19.20 -0.48 -8.41
C ASP A 80 -17.70 -0.62 -8.64
N GLN A 81 -17.23 -0.11 -9.77
CA GLN A 81 -15.82 -0.18 -10.14
C GLN A 81 -14.91 0.64 -9.20
N PRO A 82 -15.28 1.86 -8.74
CA PRO A 82 -14.42 2.62 -7.84
C PRO A 82 -14.10 1.92 -6.53
N SER A 83 -15.06 1.24 -5.90
CA SER A 83 -14.83 0.49 -4.66
C SER A 83 -13.86 -0.66 -4.87
N ALA A 84 -13.99 -1.40 -5.98
CA ALA A 84 -13.08 -2.48 -6.33
C ALA A 84 -11.67 -1.96 -6.62
N VAL A 85 -11.53 -0.87 -7.38
CA VAL A 85 -10.26 -0.20 -7.66
C VAL A 85 -9.57 0.26 -6.37
N ASN A 86 -10.31 0.87 -5.45
CA ASN A 86 -9.76 1.34 -4.18
C ASN A 86 -9.30 0.17 -3.29
N ALA A 87 -10.03 -0.95 -3.28
CA ALA A 87 -9.61 -2.15 -2.53
C ALA A 87 -8.33 -2.75 -3.12
N LEU A 88 -8.23 -2.86 -4.45
CA LEU A 88 -7.01 -3.35 -5.13
C LEU A 88 -5.82 -2.40 -4.90
N ALA A 89 -6.03 -1.09 -5.01
CA ALA A 89 -5.01 -0.08 -4.72
C ALA A 89 -4.54 -0.11 -3.26
N ALA A 90 -5.42 -0.49 -2.32
CA ALA A 90 -5.07 -0.73 -0.92
C ALA A 90 -4.32 -2.05 -0.68
N GLY A 91 -4.04 -2.83 -1.72
CA GLY A 91 -3.27 -4.07 -1.64
C GLY A 91 -4.10 -5.35 -1.54
N ALA A 92 -5.44 -5.29 -1.72
CA ALA A 92 -6.25 -6.50 -1.81
C ALA A 92 -5.85 -7.33 -3.04
N ARG A 93 -5.77 -8.64 -2.88
CA ARG A 93 -5.61 -9.61 -3.97
C ARG A 93 -6.92 -10.33 -4.30
N GLY A 94 -7.92 -10.19 -3.45
CA GLY A 94 -9.26 -10.69 -3.70
C GLY A 94 -10.31 -9.61 -3.45
N VAL A 95 -11.27 -9.48 -4.35
CA VAL A 95 -12.40 -8.57 -4.25
C VAL A 95 -13.68 -9.35 -4.50
N VAL A 96 -14.58 -9.36 -3.52
CA VAL A 96 -15.87 -10.05 -3.59
C VAL A 96 -16.99 -9.07 -3.30
N CYS A 97 -17.89 -8.88 -4.27
CA CYS A 97 -18.98 -7.92 -4.17
C CYS A 97 -20.09 -8.38 -3.21
N ARG A 98 -20.88 -7.43 -2.74
CA ARG A 98 -22.07 -7.66 -1.91
C ARG A 98 -23.05 -8.61 -2.62
N GLY A 99 -23.63 -9.52 -1.83
CA GLY A 99 -24.56 -10.53 -2.32
C GLY A 99 -23.89 -11.80 -2.86
N ALA A 100 -22.57 -11.88 -2.80
CA ALA A 100 -21.86 -13.12 -3.09
C ALA A 100 -22.12 -14.17 -2.02
N GLY A 101 -22.30 -15.42 -2.43
CA GLY A 101 -22.40 -16.56 -1.53
C GLY A 101 -21.06 -16.89 -0.86
N VAL A 102 -21.13 -17.65 0.24
CA VAL A 102 -19.92 -18.07 0.97
C VAL A 102 -18.95 -18.87 0.07
N ASP A 103 -19.47 -19.62 -0.90
CA ASP A 103 -18.66 -20.40 -1.85
C ASP A 103 -17.77 -19.50 -2.72
N GLN A 104 -18.27 -18.33 -3.13
CA GLN A 104 -17.48 -17.34 -3.86
C GLN A 104 -16.37 -16.74 -2.99
N ILE A 105 -16.65 -16.51 -1.71
CA ILE A 105 -15.64 -16.05 -0.74
C ILE A 105 -14.54 -17.09 -0.59
N VAL A 106 -14.88 -18.35 -0.42
CA VAL A 106 -13.91 -19.45 -0.31
C VAL A 106 -13.12 -19.63 -1.63
N GLY A 107 -13.80 -19.51 -2.77
CA GLY A 107 -13.13 -19.51 -4.08
C GLY A 107 -12.10 -18.40 -4.22
N ALA A 108 -12.43 -17.18 -3.77
CA ALA A 108 -11.50 -16.04 -3.75
C ALA A 108 -10.31 -16.31 -2.81
N VAL A 109 -10.56 -16.82 -1.60
CA VAL A 109 -9.49 -17.17 -0.64
C VAL A 109 -8.56 -18.22 -1.24
N ARG A 110 -9.09 -19.27 -1.88
CA ARG A 110 -8.28 -20.30 -2.55
C ARG A 110 -7.42 -19.71 -3.66
N THR A 111 -8.01 -18.91 -4.53
CA THR A 111 -7.31 -18.26 -5.65
C THR A 111 -6.19 -17.35 -5.16
N VAL A 112 -6.46 -16.56 -4.13
CA VAL A 112 -5.48 -15.62 -3.55
C VAL A 112 -4.35 -16.36 -2.81
N ARG A 113 -4.68 -17.44 -2.07
CA ARG A 113 -3.68 -18.34 -1.46
C ARG A 113 -2.70 -18.88 -2.50
N ASP A 114 -3.20 -19.25 -3.68
CA ASP A 114 -2.41 -19.80 -4.77
C ASP A 114 -1.64 -18.71 -5.57
N GLY A 115 -1.55 -17.48 -5.02
CA GLY A 115 -0.80 -16.37 -5.59
C GLY A 115 -1.50 -15.64 -6.74
N LYS A 116 -2.74 -16.01 -7.07
CA LYS A 116 -3.52 -15.43 -8.17
C LYS A 116 -4.39 -14.27 -7.68
N LEU A 117 -4.93 -13.50 -8.62
CA LEU A 117 -5.86 -12.40 -8.35
C LEU A 117 -7.30 -12.84 -8.55
N TRP A 118 -8.18 -12.45 -7.63
CA TRP A 118 -9.64 -12.63 -7.72
C TRP A 118 -10.32 -11.26 -7.76
N ALA A 119 -10.55 -10.72 -8.95
CA ALA A 119 -11.21 -9.42 -9.12
C ALA A 119 -11.89 -9.31 -10.49
N PRO A 120 -12.89 -8.43 -10.66
CA PRO A 120 -13.44 -8.09 -11.95
C PRO A 120 -12.36 -7.55 -12.90
N ARG A 121 -12.39 -7.96 -14.17
CA ARG A 121 -11.38 -7.58 -15.17
C ARG A 121 -11.29 -6.08 -15.39
N ASP A 122 -12.41 -5.41 -15.41
CA ASP A 122 -12.54 -3.95 -15.55
C ASP A 122 -11.92 -3.21 -14.35
N ALA A 123 -12.11 -3.70 -13.13
CA ALA A 123 -11.49 -3.15 -11.93
C ALA A 123 -9.95 -3.32 -11.95
N VAL A 124 -9.46 -4.44 -12.43
CA VAL A 124 -8.01 -4.67 -12.61
C VAL A 124 -7.43 -3.69 -13.62
N ALA A 125 -8.07 -3.55 -14.79
CA ALA A 125 -7.62 -2.63 -15.83
C ALA A 125 -7.64 -1.16 -15.35
N ALA A 126 -8.70 -0.74 -14.65
CA ALA A 126 -8.80 0.60 -14.09
C ALA A 126 -7.77 0.86 -12.98
N THR A 127 -7.48 -0.14 -12.12
CA THR A 127 -6.43 -0.03 -11.10
C THR A 127 -5.06 0.18 -11.75
N TRP A 128 -4.78 -0.58 -12.81
CA TRP A 128 -3.52 -0.44 -13.55
C TRP A 128 -3.38 0.92 -14.22
N ALA A 129 -4.47 1.44 -14.82
CA ALA A 129 -4.50 2.78 -15.39
C ALA A 129 -4.23 3.86 -14.33
N LYS A 130 -4.87 3.76 -13.17
CA LYS A 130 -4.68 4.68 -12.03
C LYS A 130 -3.22 4.68 -11.53
N ILE A 131 -2.63 3.51 -11.34
CA ILE A 131 -1.22 3.39 -10.92
C ILE A 131 -0.30 4.02 -11.97
N LYS A 132 -0.55 3.77 -13.25
CA LYS A 132 0.25 4.35 -14.34
C LYS A 132 0.15 5.88 -14.36
N GLU A 133 -1.03 6.43 -14.12
CA GLU A 133 -1.26 7.87 -14.04
C GLU A 133 -0.53 8.48 -12.83
N GLU A 134 -0.62 7.88 -11.65
CA GLU A 134 0.07 8.33 -10.44
C GLU A 134 1.60 8.31 -10.63
N VAL A 135 2.15 7.26 -11.24
CA VAL A 135 3.58 7.17 -11.57
C VAL A 135 3.98 8.24 -12.57
N SER A 136 3.16 8.50 -13.59
CA SER A 136 3.42 9.53 -14.60
C SER A 136 3.35 10.94 -14.00
N ALA A 137 2.36 11.22 -13.16
CA ALA A 137 2.22 12.48 -12.44
C ALA A 137 3.42 12.72 -11.48
N GLY A 138 3.87 11.69 -10.77
CA GLY A 138 5.06 11.76 -9.92
C GLY A 138 6.33 12.06 -10.72
N ARG A 139 6.47 11.47 -11.92
CA ARG A 139 7.59 11.78 -12.84
C ARG A 139 7.54 13.23 -13.34
N ALA A 140 6.38 13.72 -13.75
CA ALA A 140 6.21 15.09 -14.21
C ALA A 140 6.48 16.11 -13.09
N ALA A 141 5.96 15.87 -11.88
CA ALA A 141 6.23 16.70 -10.71
C ALA A 141 7.72 16.75 -10.38
N ARG A 142 8.41 15.61 -10.46
CA ARG A 142 9.86 15.54 -10.26
C ARG A 142 10.63 16.30 -11.33
N ALA A 143 10.24 16.21 -12.61
CA ALA A 143 10.87 16.95 -13.70
C ALA A 143 10.74 18.46 -13.48
N ALA A 144 9.53 18.95 -13.19
CA ALA A 144 9.26 20.36 -12.90
C ALA A 144 10.05 20.87 -11.67
N LEU A 145 10.25 20.05 -10.65
CA LEU A 145 11.10 20.37 -9.51
C LEU A 145 12.56 20.56 -9.91
N VAL A 146 13.07 19.64 -10.74
CA VAL A 146 14.47 19.65 -11.20
C VAL A 146 14.74 20.83 -12.13
N GLU A 147 13.81 21.21 -13.00
CA GLU A 147 13.94 22.34 -13.93
C GLU A 147 14.11 23.70 -13.22
N ARG A 148 13.62 23.84 -11.99
CA ARG A 148 13.79 25.08 -11.18
C ARG A 148 15.18 25.26 -10.61
N LEU A 149 16.03 24.26 -10.71
CA LEU A 149 17.36 24.21 -10.10
C LEU A 149 18.45 24.33 -11.15
N SER A 150 19.56 25.01 -10.80
CA SER A 150 20.76 25.01 -11.60
C SER A 150 21.34 23.59 -11.73
N ARG A 151 22.19 23.36 -12.74
CA ARG A 151 22.83 22.02 -12.93
C ARG A 151 23.53 21.55 -11.66
N ARG A 152 24.21 22.42 -10.94
CA ARG A 152 24.94 22.08 -9.72
C ARG A 152 24.00 21.74 -8.56
N GLU A 153 22.92 22.48 -8.40
CA GLU A 153 21.85 22.18 -7.42
C GLU A 153 21.16 20.85 -7.73
N GLN A 154 20.97 20.52 -9.01
CA GLN A 154 20.42 19.22 -9.42
C GLN A 154 21.33 18.05 -9.06
N GLU A 155 22.66 18.22 -9.19
CA GLU A 155 23.63 17.20 -8.78
C GLU A 155 23.58 16.99 -7.26
N VAL A 156 23.60 18.07 -6.48
CA VAL A 156 23.47 18.02 -5.01
C VAL A 156 22.15 17.39 -4.61
N LEU A 157 21.02 17.78 -5.23
CA LEU A 157 19.71 17.21 -4.98
C LEU A 157 19.70 15.69 -5.20
N ARG A 158 20.22 15.21 -6.33
CA ARG A 158 20.26 13.77 -6.67
C ARG A 158 20.99 12.95 -5.61
N GLN A 159 22.17 13.40 -5.19
CA GLN A 159 22.97 12.71 -4.18
C GLN A 159 22.28 12.75 -2.80
N THR A 160 21.69 13.88 -2.45
CA THR A 160 20.95 14.05 -1.20
C THR A 160 19.70 13.17 -1.15
N ALA A 161 18.97 13.07 -2.25
CA ALA A 161 17.81 12.21 -2.39
C ALA A 161 18.16 10.70 -2.34
N ALA A 162 19.35 10.34 -2.81
CA ALA A 162 19.89 8.98 -2.66
C ALA A 162 20.30 8.61 -1.22
N GLY A 163 20.13 9.53 -0.26
CA GLY A 163 20.39 9.29 1.16
C GLY A 163 21.78 9.65 1.66
N LEU A 164 22.69 10.15 0.79
CA LEU A 164 24.08 10.46 1.16
C LEU A 164 24.17 11.62 2.14
N ALA A 165 25.00 11.49 3.17
CA ALA A 165 25.33 12.59 4.08
C ALA A 165 26.10 13.72 3.36
N ASN A 166 26.07 14.94 3.90
CA ASN A 166 26.71 16.09 3.24
C ASN A 166 28.21 15.86 2.96
N LYS A 167 28.91 15.16 3.85
CA LYS A 167 30.31 14.77 3.68
C LYS A 167 30.51 13.85 2.46
N GLU A 168 29.60 12.92 2.24
CA GLU A 168 29.65 11.99 1.10
C GLU A 168 29.26 12.67 -0.20
N VAL A 169 28.30 13.59 -0.16
CA VAL A 169 27.93 14.45 -1.31
C VAL A 169 29.13 15.32 -1.70
N ALA A 170 29.79 15.95 -0.72
CA ALA A 170 30.98 16.77 -0.92
C ALA A 170 32.12 15.99 -1.61
N ALA A 171 32.42 14.80 -1.10
CA ALA A 171 33.42 13.91 -1.69
C ALA A 171 33.09 13.51 -3.14
N ARG A 172 31.83 13.11 -3.41
CA ARG A 172 31.40 12.71 -4.77
C ARG A 172 31.41 13.83 -5.78
N LEU A 173 31.10 15.04 -5.33
CA LEU A 173 31.00 16.21 -6.21
C LEU A 173 32.28 17.06 -6.24
N ALA A 174 33.34 16.62 -5.54
CA ALA A 174 34.63 17.33 -5.41
C ALA A 174 34.46 18.80 -4.95
N ILE A 175 33.65 19.04 -3.91
CA ILE A 175 33.40 20.32 -3.27
C ILE A 175 33.50 20.21 -1.75
N SER A 176 33.54 21.36 -1.05
CA SER A 176 33.54 21.36 0.41
C SER A 176 32.16 21.02 0.97
N GLU A 177 32.11 20.46 2.18
CA GLU A 177 30.83 20.23 2.89
C GLU A 177 30.09 21.56 3.16
N ALA A 178 30.80 22.64 3.38
CA ALA A 178 30.22 23.97 3.50
C ALA A 178 29.49 24.39 2.21
N THR A 179 30.08 24.11 1.05
CA THR A 179 29.48 24.38 -0.27
C THR A 179 28.22 23.55 -0.47
N VAL A 180 28.20 22.28 -0.04
CA VAL A 180 26.99 21.44 -0.08
C VAL A 180 25.87 22.05 0.77
N LYS A 181 26.17 22.53 1.98
CA LYS A 181 25.19 23.19 2.85
C LYS A 181 24.62 24.46 2.20
N VAL A 182 25.44 25.28 1.53
CA VAL A 182 24.97 26.45 0.80
C VAL A 182 24.03 26.05 -0.35
N HIS A 183 24.39 25.04 -1.14
CA HIS A 183 23.51 24.55 -2.20
C HIS A 183 22.20 24.03 -1.65
N LEU A 184 22.21 23.27 -0.56
CA LEU A 184 20.98 22.77 0.07
C LEU A 184 20.08 23.91 0.57
N THR A 185 20.65 24.97 1.15
CA THR A 185 19.88 26.15 1.57
C THR A 185 19.17 26.80 0.37
N HIS A 186 19.86 27.00 -0.73
CA HIS A 186 19.26 27.54 -1.95
C HIS A 186 18.20 26.62 -2.55
N ILE A 187 18.44 25.30 -2.54
CA ILE A 187 17.46 24.30 -2.98
C ILE A 187 16.20 24.38 -2.11
N PHE A 188 16.35 24.44 -0.78
CA PHE A 188 15.20 24.52 0.14
C PHE A 188 14.37 25.79 -0.12
N GLN A 189 15.03 26.94 -0.33
CA GLN A 189 14.36 28.20 -0.65
C GLN A 189 13.63 28.14 -1.99
N LYS A 190 14.29 27.65 -3.06
CA LYS A 190 13.70 27.55 -4.40
C LYS A 190 12.52 26.60 -4.48
N LEU A 191 12.54 25.54 -3.69
CA LEU A 191 11.51 24.49 -3.69
C LEU A 191 10.45 24.69 -2.59
N GLY A 192 10.64 25.67 -1.69
CA GLY A 192 9.70 25.95 -0.61
C GLY A 192 9.63 24.82 0.44
N VAL A 193 10.71 24.06 0.63
CA VAL A 193 10.78 22.98 1.60
C VAL A 193 11.58 23.40 2.85
N ARG A 194 11.23 22.88 4.01
CA ARG A 194 11.79 23.27 5.31
C ARG A 194 13.05 22.50 5.69
N GLY A 195 13.36 21.42 4.99
CA GLY A 195 14.52 20.61 5.30
C GLY A 195 14.65 19.36 4.45
N ARG A 196 15.67 18.55 4.78
CA ARG A 196 16.08 17.39 4.00
C ARG A 196 14.95 16.34 3.83
N GLY A 197 14.17 16.07 4.89
CA GLY A 197 13.10 15.09 4.82
C GLY A 197 11.99 15.50 3.83
N GLU A 198 11.59 16.78 3.85
CA GLU A 198 10.63 17.33 2.90
C GLU A 198 11.18 17.37 1.47
N LEU A 199 12.48 17.67 1.32
CA LEU A 199 13.15 17.64 0.03
C LEU A 199 13.10 16.25 -0.61
N VAL A 200 13.43 15.22 0.16
CA VAL A 200 13.41 13.82 -0.29
C VAL A 200 11.99 13.40 -0.65
N ALA A 201 11.01 13.72 0.20
CA ALA A 201 9.59 13.44 -0.05
C ALA A 201 9.10 14.11 -1.35
N ALA A 202 9.41 15.39 -1.54
CA ALA A 202 9.07 16.14 -2.76
C ALA A 202 9.75 15.54 -4.01
N TYR A 203 11.01 15.13 -3.90
CA TYR A 203 11.75 14.53 -5.01
C TYR A 203 11.18 13.19 -5.46
N TYR A 204 10.65 12.37 -4.54
CA TYR A 204 10.02 11.08 -4.85
C TYR A 204 8.51 11.18 -5.05
N GLY A 205 7.92 12.38 -4.98
CA GLY A 205 6.48 12.58 -5.17
C GLY A 205 5.62 12.05 -4.04
N VAL A 206 6.19 11.86 -2.85
CA VAL A 206 5.45 11.42 -1.66
C VAL A 206 4.70 12.62 -1.09
N ARG A 207 3.39 12.71 -1.35
CA ARG A 207 2.51 13.68 -0.67
C ARG A 207 2.23 13.21 0.77
N ARG A 208 2.38 14.13 1.72
CA ARG A 208 1.81 13.97 3.06
C ARG A 208 0.30 14.13 3.05
#